data_734e1766842c6ff6742e618b33585e1b
#
_entry.id   734e1766842c6ff6742e618b33585e1b
#
_cell.length_a   1.000
_cell.length_b   1.000
_cell.length_c   1.000
_cell.angle_alpha   90.00
_cell.angle_beta   90.00
_cell.angle_gamma   90.00
#
_symmetry.space_group_name_H-M   'P 1'
#
loop_
_entity.id
_entity.type
_entity.pdbx_description
1 polymer ?
#
loop_
_entity_poly.entity_id
_entity_poly.type
_entity_poly.pdbx_seq_one_letter_code
_entity_poly.pdbx_strand_id
1 'polypeptide(L)'
;LAANNVRATFFCIAQKGEANQKRYQRIVSEGHTLGMHSYTHVYRTVYADLESFEKDVTGISDYLYQITGVRPKYYRFPGGSSNTVSKVPMKECIRYLNQSGLTYFDWNAQNDDATGKSYTADQLVEHALRNVKAAGSNVVLLMHDEQTKTATAESLPKLIKQLKNAGYDIL
;
A
#
# COMPACT_ATOMS: atom_id res chain seq x y z
N LEU A 1 7.32 -9.56 9.48
CA LEU A 1 5.90 -9.87 9.65
C LEU A 1 5.71 -11.33 10.07
N ALA A 2 6.29 -12.31 9.37
CA ALA A 2 6.18 -13.74 9.69
C ALA A 2 6.57 -14.06 11.14
N ALA A 3 7.68 -13.52 11.65
CA ALA A 3 8.13 -13.71 13.04
C ALA A 3 7.12 -13.20 14.09
N ASN A 4 6.16 -12.36 13.70
CA ASN A 4 5.11 -11.82 14.57
C ASN A 4 3.73 -12.41 14.26
N ASN A 5 3.66 -13.37 13.36
CA ASN A 5 2.43 -14.01 12.88
C ASN A 5 1.36 -12.99 12.47
N VAL A 6 1.73 -12.06 11.58
CA VAL A 6 0.82 -11.07 10.98
C VAL A 6 0.97 -11.05 9.47
N ARG A 7 -0.13 -10.76 8.79
CA ARG A 7 -0.19 -10.52 7.35
C ARG A 7 -0.35 -9.04 7.07
N ALA A 8 -0.06 -8.65 5.83
CA ALA A 8 -0.27 -7.29 5.36
C ALA A 8 -0.71 -7.30 3.90
N THR A 9 -1.26 -6.20 3.44
CA THR A 9 -1.48 -5.96 2.01
C THR A 9 -0.38 -5.05 1.50
N PHE A 10 0.35 -5.52 0.48
CA PHE A 10 1.39 -4.75 -0.19
C PHE A 10 0.83 -4.17 -1.49
N PHE A 11 0.63 -2.86 -1.53
CA PHE A 11 0.24 -2.15 -2.74
C PHE A 11 1.48 -1.79 -3.54
N CYS A 12 1.78 -2.59 -4.57
CA CYS A 12 3.04 -2.57 -5.29
C CYS A 12 3.03 -1.62 -6.48
N ILE A 13 4.18 -0.99 -6.75
CA ILE A 13 4.51 -0.34 -8.02
C ILE A 13 5.36 -1.29 -8.87
N ALA A 14 5.42 -1.07 -10.20
CA ALA A 14 6.27 -1.90 -11.05
C ALA A 14 7.75 -1.53 -10.88
N GLN A 15 8.50 -2.42 -10.24
CA GLN A 15 9.94 -2.34 -10.06
C GLN A 15 10.61 -3.46 -10.86
N LYS A 16 11.44 -3.09 -11.84
CA LYS A 16 12.16 -4.06 -12.69
C LYS A 16 13.34 -4.71 -11.93
N GLY A 17 13.80 -5.83 -12.47
CA GLY A 17 14.96 -6.55 -11.95
C GLY A 17 14.60 -7.76 -11.06
N GLU A 18 15.47 -8.77 -11.11
CA GLU A 18 15.25 -10.07 -10.45
C GLU A 18 15.01 -9.96 -8.94
N ALA A 19 15.75 -9.07 -8.25
CA ALA A 19 15.58 -8.87 -6.81
C ALA A 19 14.17 -8.39 -6.45
N ASN A 20 13.57 -7.49 -7.27
CA ASN A 20 12.22 -7.02 -7.05
C ASN A 20 11.18 -8.08 -7.40
N GLN A 21 11.39 -8.85 -8.46
CA GLN A 21 10.53 -9.98 -8.82
C GLN A 21 10.47 -11.01 -7.68
N LYS A 22 11.60 -11.33 -7.08
CA LYS A 22 11.67 -12.21 -5.89
C LYS A 22 10.88 -11.64 -4.70
N ARG A 23 10.88 -10.31 -4.51
CA ARG A 23 10.07 -9.65 -3.46
C ARG A 23 8.58 -9.84 -3.69
N TYR A 24 8.07 -9.65 -4.92
CA TYR A 24 6.66 -9.90 -5.24
C TYR A 24 6.27 -11.35 -5.03
N GLN A 25 7.12 -12.31 -5.46
CA GLN A 25 6.90 -13.72 -5.21
C GLN A 25 6.86 -14.05 -3.72
N ARG A 26 7.72 -13.41 -2.90
CA ARG A 26 7.71 -13.56 -1.44
C ARG A 26 6.43 -13.04 -0.81
N ILE A 27 5.89 -11.90 -1.25
CA ILE A 27 4.59 -11.38 -0.76
C ILE A 27 3.54 -12.50 -0.84
N VAL A 28 3.45 -13.16 -1.98
CA VAL A 28 2.47 -14.23 -2.22
C VAL A 28 2.80 -15.48 -1.41
N SER A 29 4.04 -15.98 -1.49
CA SER A 29 4.45 -17.23 -0.85
C SER A 29 4.45 -17.17 0.67
N GLU A 30 4.63 -15.99 1.27
CA GLU A 30 4.54 -15.76 2.71
C GLU A 30 3.10 -15.45 3.19
N GLY A 31 2.11 -15.57 2.30
CA GLY A 31 0.68 -15.44 2.63
C GLY A 31 0.19 -14.01 2.81
N HIS A 32 0.94 -13.02 2.33
CA HIS A 32 0.51 -11.64 2.30
C HIS A 32 -0.39 -11.36 1.09
N THR A 33 -1.19 -10.32 1.15
CA THR A 33 -2.02 -9.89 0.03
C THR A 33 -1.22 -9.03 -0.94
N LEU A 34 -1.19 -9.43 -2.22
CA LEU A 34 -0.61 -8.66 -3.30
C LEU A 34 -1.67 -7.68 -3.83
N GLY A 35 -1.41 -6.40 -3.69
CA GLY A 35 -2.22 -5.30 -4.21
C GLY A 35 -1.47 -4.47 -5.24
N MET A 36 -2.18 -3.62 -5.94
CA MET A 36 -1.68 -2.72 -6.98
C MET A 36 -1.68 -1.28 -6.50
N HIS A 37 -0.59 -0.55 -6.79
CA HIS A 37 -0.54 0.88 -6.54
C HIS A 37 -0.46 1.68 -7.83
N SER A 38 0.49 1.38 -8.69
CA SER A 38 0.66 1.98 -9.99
C SER A 38 1.73 1.23 -10.79
N TYR A 39 1.68 1.31 -12.11
CA TYR A 39 2.77 0.85 -12.95
C TYR A 39 3.92 1.85 -12.97
N THR A 40 3.63 3.14 -13.14
CA THR A 40 4.65 4.19 -13.29
C THR A 40 4.91 4.96 -12.01
N HIS A 41 3.90 5.13 -11.16
CA HIS A 41 3.87 6.02 -9.99
C HIS A 41 4.21 7.48 -10.31
N VAL A 42 4.03 7.89 -11.57
CA VAL A 42 4.23 9.26 -12.02
C VAL A 42 2.88 9.94 -12.18
N TYR A 43 2.47 10.76 -11.22
CA TYR A 43 1.15 11.36 -11.12
C TYR A 43 0.67 12.03 -12.41
N ARG A 44 1.56 12.83 -13.07
CA ARG A 44 1.23 13.48 -14.34
C ARG A 44 0.96 12.50 -15.49
N THR A 45 1.47 11.26 -15.40
CA THR A 45 1.23 10.19 -16.36
C THR A 45 -0.02 9.41 -16.00
N VAL A 46 -0.11 8.94 -14.74
CA VAL A 46 -1.24 8.14 -14.26
C VAL A 46 -2.57 8.91 -14.40
N TYR A 47 -2.55 10.19 -14.09
CA TYR A 47 -3.75 11.04 -14.03
C TYR A 47 -3.82 12.07 -15.17
N ALA A 48 -3.19 11.83 -16.30
CA ALA A 48 -3.26 12.71 -17.48
C ALA A 48 -4.68 12.74 -18.05
N ASP A 49 -5.25 11.57 -18.24
CA ASP A 49 -6.60 11.27 -18.71
C ASP A 49 -7.04 9.89 -18.25
N LEU A 50 -8.30 9.51 -18.49
CA LEU A 50 -8.85 8.23 -18.04
C LEU A 50 -8.14 7.04 -18.72
N GLU A 51 -7.84 7.14 -20.01
CA GLU A 51 -7.15 6.09 -20.76
C GLU A 51 -5.74 5.81 -20.18
N SER A 52 -5.02 6.85 -19.79
CA SER A 52 -3.71 6.75 -19.12
C SER A 52 -3.83 6.05 -17.77
N PHE A 53 -4.87 6.35 -16.99
CA PHE A 53 -5.15 5.67 -15.73
C PHE A 53 -5.45 4.18 -15.96
N GLU A 54 -6.32 3.86 -16.91
CA GLU A 54 -6.68 2.48 -17.27
C GLU A 54 -5.45 1.67 -17.72
N LYS A 55 -4.58 2.26 -18.55
CA LYS A 55 -3.32 1.65 -18.97
C LYS A 55 -2.37 1.39 -17.82
N ASP A 56 -2.28 2.32 -16.86
CA ASP A 56 -1.42 2.16 -15.68
C ASP A 56 -1.93 1.02 -14.79
N VAL A 57 -3.25 0.94 -14.54
CA VAL A 57 -3.88 -0.15 -13.76
C VAL A 57 -3.71 -1.50 -14.44
N THR A 58 -3.99 -1.58 -15.76
CA THR A 58 -3.81 -2.82 -16.52
C THR A 58 -2.35 -3.24 -16.54
N GLY A 59 -1.45 -2.28 -16.77
CA GLY A 59 -0.01 -2.51 -16.81
C GLY A 59 0.54 -3.11 -15.52
N ILE A 60 0.17 -2.57 -14.35
CA ILE A 60 0.62 -3.12 -13.06
C ILE A 60 -0.02 -4.48 -12.79
N SER A 61 -1.30 -4.68 -13.14
CA SER A 61 -1.98 -5.97 -12.99
C SER A 61 -1.28 -7.08 -13.78
N ASP A 62 -0.99 -6.81 -15.05
CA ASP A 62 -0.33 -7.79 -15.92
C ASP A 62 1.11 -8.04 -15.51
N TYR A 63 1.84 -7.00 -15.13
CA TYR A 63 3.21 -7.11 -14.64
C TYR A 63 3.31 -8.01 -13.41
N LEU A 64 2.47 -7.80 -12.40
CA LEU A 64 2.47 -8.61 -11.18
C LEU A 64 2.01 -10.04 -11.46
N TYR A 65 1.02 -10.22 -12.33
CA TYR A 65 0.55 -11.55 -12.73
C TYR A 65 1.63 -12.36 -13.43
N GLN A 66 2.37 -11.77 -14.36
CA GLN A 66 3.47 -12.44 -15.07
C GLN A 66 4.55 -12.96 -14.12
N ILE A 67 4.80 -12.25 -13.02
CA ILE A 67 5.85 -12.60 -12.06
C ILE A 67 5.37 -13.62 -11.01
N THR A 68 4.13 -13.49 -10.56
CA THR A 68 3.64 -14.22 -9.37
C THR A 68 2.60 -15.30 -9.70
N GLY A 69 2.00 -15.27 -10.89
CA GLY A 69 0.84 -16.11 -11.24
C GLY A 69 -0.46 -15.68 -10.55
N VAL A 70 -0.42 -14.63 -9.73
CA VAL A 70 -1.59 -14.11 -8.99
C VAL A 70 -2.04 -12.79 -9.60
N ARG A 71 -3.33 -12.71 -9.98
CA ARG A 71 -3.92 -11.45 -10.44
C ARG A 71 -4.49 -10.68 -9.24
N PRO A 72 -3.90 -9.52 -8.91
CA PRO A 72 -4.35 -8.76 -7.76
C PRO A 72 -5.78 -8.23 -7.95
N LYS A 73 -6.54 -8.14 -6.85
CA LYS A 73 -7.92 -7.62 -6.84
C LYS A 73 -8.06 -6.28 -6.10
N TYR A 74 -7.00 -5.85 -5.45
CA TYR A 74 -7.00 -4.65 -4.61
C TYR A 74 -6.12 -3.57 -5.20
N TYR A 75 -6.60 -2.34 -5.16
CA TYR A 75 -5.89 -1.16 -5.66
C TYR A 75 -5.82 -0.08 -4.59
N ARG A 76 -4.73 0.67 -4.56
CA ARG A 76 -4.62 1.90 -3.80
C ARG A 76 -4.20 3.02 -4.74
N PHE A 77 -4.96 4.10 -4.77
CA PHE A 77 -4.65 5.25 -5.62
C PHE A 77 -3.36 5.94 -5.17
N PRO A 78 -2.41 6.26 -6.07
CA PRO A 78 -1.35 7.21 -5.77
C PRO A 78 -1.93 8.54 -5.27
N GLY A 79 -1.56 8.91 -4.04
CA GLY A 79 -2.11 10.09 -3.34
C GLY A 79 -3.52 9.92 -2.76
N GLY A 80 -4.10 8.72 -2.80
CA GLY A 80 -5.44 8.42 -2.29
C GLY A 80 -6.57 8.75 -3.27
N SER A 81 -7.77 8.26 -2.98
CA SER A 81 -8.96 8.45 -3.84
C SER A 81 -9.50 9.89 -3.82
N SER A 82 -9.05 10.70 -2.87
CA SER A 82 -9.42 12.12 -2.74
C SER A 82 -8.31 13.09 -3.18
N ASN A 83 -7.26 12.59 -3.87
CA ASN A 83 -6.18 13.46 -4.31
C ASN A 83 -6.68 14.57 -5.26
N THR A 84 -5.99 15.72 -5.23
CA THR A 84 -6.30 16.91 -6.03
C THR A 84 -5.35 17.12 -7.20
N VAL A 85 -4.43 16.17 -7.42
CA VAL A 85 -3.42 16.26 -8.50
C VAL A 85 -3.90 15.61 -9.80
N SER A 86 -4.98 14.83 -9.73
CA SER A 86 -5.57 14.21 -10.90
C SER A 86 -6.24 15.24 -11.81
N LYS A 87 -5.99 15.15 -13.11
CA LYS A 87 -6.72 15.89 -14.14
C LYS A 87 -8.04 15.22 -14.52
N VAL A 88 -8.18 13.93 -14.19
CA VAL A 88 -9.40 13.15 -14.36
C VAL A 88 -10.22 13.25 -13.07
N PRO A 89 -11.53 13.46 -13.15
CA PRO A 89 -12.38 13.34 -11.96
C PRO A 89 -12.20 11.98 -11.29
N MET A 90 -11.80 11.94 -10.03
CA MET A 90 -11.52 10.69 -9.32
C MET A 90 -12.71 9.71 -9.33
N LYS A 91 -13.95 10.22 -9.41
CA LYS A 91 -15.15 9.38 -9.58
C LYS A 91 -15.13 8.52 -10.84
N GLU A 92 -14.46 8.95 -11.91
CA GLU A 92 -14.33 8.18 -13.15
C GLU A 92 -13.31 7.07 -13.00
N CYS A 93 -12.18 7.35 -12.35
CA CYS A 93 -11.19 6.34 -11.99
C CYS A 93 -11.80 5.27 -11.06
N ILE A 94 -12.58 5.68 -10.07
CA ILE A 94 -13.30 4.77 -9.16
C ILE A 94 -14.30 3.91 -9.93
N ARG A 95 -15.07 4.52 -10.85
CA ARG A 95 -16.02 3.78 -11.69
C ARG A 95 -15.32 2.71 -12.51
N TYR A 96 -14.21 3.06 -13.16
CA TYR A 96 -13.40 2.11 -13.91
C TYR A 96 -12.94 0.92 -13.06
N LEU A 97 -12.38 1.16 -11.87
CA LEU A 97 -11.97 0.07 -10.97
C LEU A 97 -13.14 -0.85 -10.62
N ASN A 98 -14.30 -0.29 -10.26
CA ASN A 98 -15.49 -1.06 -9.92
C ASN A 98 -15.98 -1.91 -11.09
N GLN A 99 -16.01 -1.34 -12.30
CA GLN A 99 -16.39 -2.06 -13.52
C GLN A 99 -15.40 -3.17 -13.88
N SER A 100 -14.13 -2.99 -13.52
CA SER A 100 -13.07 -4.00 -13.69
C SER A 100 -13.04 -5.06 -12.57
N GLY A 101 -13.99 -5.02 -11.62
CA GLY A 101 -14.04 -5.95 -10.49
C GLY A 101 -12.93 -5.74 -9.47
N LEU A 102 -12.34 -4.54 -9.42
CA LEU A 102 -11.29 -4.15 -8.49
C LEU A 102 -11.87 -3.38 -7.31
N THR A 103 -11.36 -3.67 -6.11
CA THR A 103 -11.70 -2.91 -4.89
C THR A 103 -10.52 -2.01 -4.52
N TYR A 104 -10.78 -0.73 -4.26
CA TYR A 104 -9.73 0.17 -3.78
C TYR A 104 -9.81 0.39 -2.26
N PHE A 105 -8.66 0.71 -1.69
CA PHE A 105 -8.53 1.04 -0.27
C PHE A 105 -7.69 2.30 -0.07
N ASP A 106 -8.25 3.26 0.62
CA ASP A 106 -7.49 4.35 1.24
C ASP A 106 -7.00 3.93 2.63
N TRP A 107 -6.72 4.89 3.48
CA TRP A 107 -6.29 4.67 4.88
C TRP A 107 -6.93 5.71 5.79
N ASN A 108 -7.03 5.38 7.06
CA ASN A 108 -7.53 6.29 8.10
C ASN A 108 -6.52 6.45 9.26
N ALA A 109 -5.37 5.79 9.18
CA ALA A 109 -4.23 5.98 10.07
C ALA A 109 -2.92 5.84 9.27
N GLN A 110 -1.86 6.47 9.75
CA GLN A 110 -0.51 6.37 9.16
C GLN A 110 0.55 6.49 10.25
N ASN A 111 1.76 5.99 9.99
CA ASN A 111 2.89 6.13 10.90
C ASN A 111 3.74 7.38 10.62
N ASP A 112 3.35 8.21 9.66
CA ASP A 112 4.02 9.45 9.22
C ASP A 112 5.41 9.26 8.56
N ASP A 113 5.75 8.05 8.11
CA ASP A 113 7.04 7.75 7.49
C ASP A 113 7.28 8.41 6.12
N ALA A 114 6.25 8.99 5.50
CA ALA A 114 6.31 9.66 4.20
C ALA A 114 6.05 11.18 4.25
N THR A 115 6.18 11.81 5.41
CA THR A 115 5.92 13.25 5.59
C THR A 115 7.08 14.17 5.20
N GLY A 116 8.17 13.61 4.63
CA GLY A 116 9.39 14.36 4.29
C GLY A 116 10.29 14.64 5.49
N LYS A 117 9.93 14.18 6.69
CA LYS A 117 10.75 14.24 7.90
C LYS A 117 11.37 12.87 8.19
N SER A 118 12.52 12.87 8.83
CA SER A 118 13.15 11.65 9.34
C SER A 118 12.71 11.39 10.77
N TYR A 119 12.29 10.16 11.04
CA TYR A 119 11.87 9.72 12.37
C TYR A 119 12.60 8.45 12.77
N THR A 120 12.83 8.27 14.06
CA THR A 120 13.33 7.00 14.61
C THR A 120 12.21 5.96 14.59
N ALA A 121 12.58 4.67 14.72
CA ALA A 121 11.61 3.59 14.82
C ALA A 121 10.62 3.81 15.97
N ASP A 122 11.09 4.28 17.13
CA ASP A 122 10.22 4.57 18.28
C ASP A 122 9.23 5.71 18.01
N GLN A 123 9.66 6.78 17.35
CA GLN A 123 8.77 7.87 16.96
C GLN A 123 7.69 7.40 15.98
N LEU A 124 8.05 6.55 15.00
CA LEU A 124 7.09 5.96 14.06
C LEU A 124 6.05 5.08 14.78
N VAL A 125 6.48 4.34 15.82
CA VAL A 125 5.54 3.57 16.67
C VAL A 125 4.57 4.52 17.40
N GLU A 126 5.06 5.58 18.02
CA GLU A 126 4.22 6.56 18.73
C GLU A 126 3.21 7.23 17.79
N HIS A 127 3.66 7.63 16.59
CA HIS A 127 2.79 8.23 15.58
C HIS A 127 1.70 7.24 15.12
N ALA A 128 2.09 6.00 14.80
CA ALA A 128 1.15 4.96 14.39
C ALA A 128 0.09 4.73 15.48
N LEU A 129 0.49 4.53 16.73
CA LEU A 129 -0.44 4.26 17.83
C LEU A 129 -1.39 5.41 18.10
N ARG A 130 -0.89 6.65 18.07
CA ARG A 130 -1.72 7.85 18.20
C ARG A 130 -2.78 7.90 17.11
N ASN A 131 -2.38 7.69 15.85
CA ASN A 131 -3.27 7.77 14.70
C ASN A 131 -4.25 6.61 14.65
N VAL A 132 -3.82 5.39 15.00
CA VAL A 132 -4.69 4.21 15.15
C VAL A 132 -5.74 4.45 16.23
N LYS A 133 -5.36 4.96 17.40
CA LYS A 133 -6.31 5.30 18.46
C LYS A 133 -7.34 6.33 18.01
N ALA A 134 -6.93 7.35 17.26
CA ALA A 134 -7.82 8.36 16.71
C ALA A 134 -8.78 7.80 15.65
N ALA A 135 -8.36 6.81 14.87
CA ALA A 135 -9.17 6.17 13.83
C ALA A 135 -10.22 5.19 14.39
N GLY A 136 -10.07 4.73 15.63
CA GLY A 136 -11.05 3.86 16.33
C GLY A 136 -10.83 2.37 16.10
N SER A 137 -11.90 1.60 15.87
CA SER A 137 -11.86 0.13 15.85
C SER A 137 -11.53 -0.46 14.48
N ASN A 138 -11.94 0.18 13.39
CA ASN A 138 -11.70 -0.29 12.03
C ASN A 138 -10.61 0.55 11.39
N VAL A 139 -9.38 0.03 11.36
CA VAL A 139 -8.19 0.80 10.98
C VAL A 139 -7.51 0.20 9.76
N VAL A 140 -7.24 1.08 8.80
CA VAL A 140 -6.30 0.82 7.70
C VAL A 140 -5.08 1.69 7.94
N LEU A 141 -4.00 1.08 8.43
CA LEU A 141 -2.76 1.76 8.76
C LEU A 141 -1.82 1.78 7.54
N LEU A 142 -1.52 2.99 7.05
CA LEU A 142 -0.57 3.20 5.96
C LEU A 142 0.87 3.28 6.50
N MET A 143 1.73 2.52 5.85
CA MET A 143 3.20 2.57 5.98
C MET A 143 3.82 2.32 4.61
N HIS A 144 5.10 2.66 4.45
CA HIS A 144 5.82 2.45 3.19
C HIS A 144 6.95 1.43 3.35
N ASP A 145 7.05 0.51 2.38
CA ASP A 145 8.11 -0.49 2.27
C ASP A 145 9.06 -0.10 1.11
N GLU A 146 10.01 0.76 1.42
CA GLU A 146 11.04 1.24 0.50
C GLU A 146 12.43 1.03 1.11
N GLN A 147 13.47 0.97 0.27
CA GLN A 147 14.85 0.78 0.74
C GLN A 147 15.32 1.86 1.72
N THR A 148 14.78 3.06 1.62
CA THR A 148 15.09 4.21 2.49
C THR A 148 14.29 4.21 3.79
N LYS A 149 13.31 3.31 3.97
CA LYS A 149 12.40 3.25 5.12
C LYS A 149 12.82 2.18 6.14
N THR A 150 14.12 2.10 6.47
CA THR A 150 14.64 1.13 7.44
C THR A 150 13.99 1.28 8.82
N ALA A 151 13.81 2.52 9.30
CA ALA A 151 13.13 2.79 10.57
C ALA A 151 11.69 2.28 10.60
N THR A 152 10.97 2.30 9.45
CA THR A 152 9.63 1.70 9.35
C THR A 152 9.69 0.20 9.59
N ALA A 153 10.61 -0.51 8.94
CA ALA A 153 10.78 -1.95 9.12
C ALA A 153 11.19 -2.29 10.57
N GLU A 154 12.11 -1.52 11.16
CA GLU A 154 12.57 -1.68 12.55
C GLU A 154 11.46 -1.40 13.57
N SER A 155 10.50 -0.54 13.26
CA SER A 155 9.37 -0.21 14.15
C SER A 155 8.35 -1.36 14.28
N LEU A 156 8.25 -2.24 13.27
CA LEU A 156 7.17 -3.23 13.16
C LEU A 156 7.05 -4.18 14.36
N PRO A 157 8.12 -4.81 14.90
CA PRO A 157 7.97 -5.73 16.01
C PRO A 157 7.33 -5.08 17.25
N LYS A 158 7.79 -3.87 17.58
CA LYS A 158 7.27 -3.11 18.73
C LYS A 158 5.84 -2.64 18.47
N LEU A 159 5.56 -2.12 17.29
CA LEU A 159 4.23 -1.66 16.88
C LEU A 159 3.20 -2.79 16.93
N ILE A 160 3.50 -3.94 16.31
CA ILE A 160 2.61 -5.11 16.30
C ILE A 160 2.30 -5.57 17.71
N LYS A 161 3.33 -5.67 18.57
CA LYS A 161 3.14 -6.06 19.98
C LYS A 161 2.22 -5.11 20.72
N GLN A 162 2.40 -3.80 20.52
CA GLN A 162 1.58 -2.80 21.22
C GLN A 162 0.15 -2.75 20.69
N LEU A 163 -0.07 -2.93 19.39
CA LEU A 163 -1.41 -3.03 18.81
C LEU A 163 -2.16 -4.25 19.35
N LYS A 164 -1.52 -5.42 19.39
CA LYS A 164 -2.12 -6.65 19.97
C LYS A 164 -2.44 -6.48 21.47
N ASN A 165 -1.53 -5.86 22.23
CA ASN A 165 -1.77 -5.57 23.66
C ASN A 165 -2.92 -4.56 23.86
N ALA A 166 -3.18 -3.68 22.90
CA ALA A 166 -4.29 -2.75 22.91
C ALA A 166 -5.61 -3.38 22.42
N GLY A 167 -5.62 -4.70 22.10
CA GLY A 167 -6.81 -5.44 21.69
C GLY A 167 -7.14 -5.36 20.20
N TYR A 168 -6.22 -4.89 19.35
CA TYR A 168 -6.43 -4.92 17.91
C TYR A 168 -6.10 -6.30 17.34
N ASP A 169 -7.02 -6.85 16.55
CA ASP A 169 -6.76 -7.96 15.67
C ASP A 169 -6.11 -7.45 14.36
N ILE A 170 -4.98 -8.03 14.00
CA ILE A 170 -4.27 -7.67 12.77
C ILE A 170 -4.53 -8.77 11.74
N LEU A 171 -5.34 -8.44 10.75
CA LEU A 171 -5.84 -9.35 9.71
C LEU A 171 -4.88 -9.45 8.52
#